data_419586fb144d115477277eef48ff3385
#
_entry.id   419586fb144d115477277eef48ff3385
#
_cell.length_a   1.000
_cell.length_b   1.000
_cell.length_c   1.000
_cell.angle_alpha   90.00
_cell.angle_beta   90.00
_cell.angle_gamma   90.00
#
_symmetry.space_group_name_H-M   'P 1'
#
loop_
_entity.id
_entity.type
_entity.pdbx_description
1 polymer ?
#
loop_
_entity_poly.entity_id
_entity_poly.type
_entity_poly.pdbx_seq_one_letter_code
_entity_poly.pdbx_strand_id
1 'polypeptide(L)'
;NLKGYNLPLGATNILTSGKEYEGIFPVWNWNKIPGTTAVQHQDSTRLEGYLFGKNRFGGGVSNGKNGVIAYEHCYKGVKARKSYFFMNDVLLCLGTDIASDAPEEVVTTVNQCLFTGEMVVGKEEGTTSVYRENVSVKNPAWVYHDKVGYLFPSGGDVIVSNPKQTGAWKDINISGSGKKISADIFNLWISHGVKAKEGKYAYMVVPDKSLEEFRTFTATQNYKIIQNSSVVQAVKLNQQYAIVFYHPGTIDLGEGLTLATDKQVIVYLEQKGTGYDIWVADPLYSQREVCLALNGREVQIAFPEGELTGSTAFTNIATLQPFDLQCEYLSNPLGVDILQPRLSWKMGATTSARGRKQTAYQILVASSRDLLDADRGDLWDSGRVNSAESVNIVYGGVPLSAGQRCFWKVRFSDEHNRWSAWSNSAN
;
A
#
# COMPACT_ATOMS: atom_id res chain seq x y z
N ASN A 1 -20.27 -25.07 -15.20
CA ASN A 1 -19.22 -25.51 -14.30
C ASN A 1 -19.84 -25.97 -12.97
N LEU A 2 -19.58 -27.21 -12.57
CA LEU A 2 -20.14 -27.81 -11.36
C LEU A 2 -19.42 -27.39 -10.07
N LYS A 3 -18.19 -26.83 -10.18
CA LYS A 3 -17.32 -26.56 -9.04
C LYS A 3 -16.89 -25.08 -8.91
N GLY A 4 -17.19 -24.20 -9.86
CA GLY A 4 -16.65 -22.84 -9.95
C GLY A 4 -17.24 -21.81 -9.00
N TYR A 5 -17.89 -22.19 -7.93
CA TYR A 5 -18.61 -21.28 -7.02
C TYR A 5 -17.70 -20.36 -6.19
N ASN A 6 -16.42 -20.70 -6.03
CA ASN A 6 -15.44 -19.84 -5.34
C ASN A 6 -14.74 -18.84 -6.29
N LEU A 7 -14.91 -18.94 -7.62
CA LEU A 7 -14.26 -18.04 -8.59
C LEU A 7 -14.53 -16.55 -8.35
N PRO A 8 -15.74 -16.09 -7.97
CA PRO A 8 -16.00 -14.66 -7.75
C PRO A 8 -15.49 -14.13 -6.41
N LEU A 9 -14.75 -14.94 -5.62
CA LEU A 9 -14.34 -14.59 -4.26
C LEU A 9 -12.94 -13.95 -4.19
N GLY A 10 -12.60 -13.11 -5.18
CA GLY A 10 -11.32 -12.42 -5.25
C GLY A 10 -10.21 -13.30 -5.83
N ALA A 11 -10.53 -14.09 -6.85
CA ALA A 11 -9.54 -14.89 -7.55
C ALA A 11 -8.45 -14.02 -8.20
N THR A 12 -7.19 -14.42 -8.05
CA THR A 12 -6.02 -13.77 -8.62
C THR A 12 -5.24 -14.78 -9.47
N ASN A 13 -5.38 -14.72 -10.78
CA ASN A 13 -4.61 -15.56 -11.68
C ASN A 13 -3.34 -14.82 -12.10
N ILE A 14 -2.17 -15.45 -11.91
CA ILE A 14 -0.87 -14.87 -12.24
C ILE A 14 -0.41 -15.50 -13.54
N LEU A 15 -0.26 -14.68 -14.59
CA LEU A 15 0.12 -15.10 -15.92
C LEU A 15 1.45 -14.46 -16.30
N THR A 16 2.48 -15.24 -16.51
CA THR A 16 3.79 -14.83 -17.02
C THR A 16 4.04 -15.36 -18.44
N SER A 17 3.61 -16.59 -18.70
CA SER A 17 3.70 -17.25 -20.01
C SER A 17 2.34 -17.46 -20.67
N GLY A 18 1.24 -17.42 -19.90
CA GLY A 18 -0.11 -17.77 -20.33
C GLY A 18 -0.41 -19.26 -20.26
N LYS A 19 0.53 -20.12 -19.86
CA LYS A 19 0.37 -21.58 -19.77
C LYS A 19 0.13 -22.11 -18.37
N GLU A 20 0.21 -21.26 -17.36
CA GLU A 20 0.17 -21.60 -15.94
C GLU A 20 -1.11 -22.35 -15.55
N TYR A 21 -2.21 -22.11 -16.28
CA TYR A 21 -3.52 -22.69 -16.01
C TYR A 21 -4.08 -23.48 -17.18
N GLU A 22 -3.27 -23.77 -18.21
CA GLU A 22 -3.72 -24.48 -19.41
C GLU A 22 -4.15 -25.91 -19.06
N GLY A 23 -5.43 -26.23 -19.31
CA GLY A 23 -5.99 -27.56 -19.03
C GLY A 23 -6.04 -27.98 -17.57
N ILE A 24 -5.78 -27.10 -16.61
CA ILE A 24 -5.65 -27.41 -15.17
C ILE A 24 -6.98 -27.81 -14.49
N PHE A 25 -8.12 -27.38 -14.98
CA PHE A 25 -9.41 -27.47 -14.28
C PHE A 25 -9.82 -28.87 -13.83
N PRO A 26 -9.58 -29.96 -14.56
CA PRO A 26 -9.87 -31.30 -14.08
C PRO A 26 -9.09 -31.72 -12.83
N VAL A 27 -7.87 -31.20 -12.70
CA VAL A 27 -6.93 -31.53 -11.62
C VAL A 27 -6.85 -30.45 -10.53
N TRP A 28 -7.63 -29.37 -10.65
CA TRP A 28 -7.62 -28.26 -9.71
C TRP A 28 -8.33 -28.59 -8.41
N ASN A 29 -7.76 -28.18 -7.29
CA ASN A 29 -8.50 -28.13 -6.03
C ASN A 29 -9.39 -26.88 -6.02
N TRP A 30 -10.67 -27.03 -6.26
CA TRP A 30 -11.64 -25.95 -6.38
C TRP A 30 -11.95 -25.20 -5.06
N ASN A 31 -11.47 -25.72 -3.93
CA ASN A 31 -11.48 -25.01 -2.65
C ASN A 31 -10.20 -24.16 -2.44
N LYS A 32 -9.20 -24.33 -3.31
CA LYS A 32 -7.92 -23.59 -3.28
C LYS A 32 -7.71 -22.76 -4.55
N ILE A 33 -8.73 -22.00 -4.97
CA ILE A 33 -8.59 -21.07 -6.10
C ILE A 33 -7.65 -19.93 -5.70
N PRO A 34 -6.65 -19.58 -6.51
CA PRO A 34 -5.71 -18.49 -6.20
C PRO A 34 -6.41 -17.20 -5.78
N GLY A 35 -5.95 -16.55 -4.72
CA GLY A 35 -6.51 -15.31 -4.18
C GLY A 35 -7.71 -15.48 -3.26
N THR A 36 -8.39 -16.64 -3.25
CA THR A 36 -9.62 -16.83 -2.46
C THR A 36 -9.34 -17.21 -1.02
N THR A 37 -10.26 -16.83 -0.12
CA THR A 37 -10.29 -17.29 1.28
C THR A 37 -11.54 -18.15 1.44
N ALA A 38 -11.38 -19.45 1.70
CA ALA A 38 -12.47 -20.41 1.68
C ALA A 38 -12.29 -21.55 2.69
N VAL A 39 -13.42 -22.11 3.12
CA VAL A 39 -13.47 -23.36 3.89
C VAL A 39 -13.07 -24.53 3.00
N GLN A 40 -12.28 -25.45 3.52
CA GLN A 40 -11.77 -26.64 2.82
C GLN A 40 -12.73 -27.82 2.97
N HIS A 41 -13.92 -27.72 2.36
CA HIS A 41 -14.90 -28.80 2.37
C HIS A 41 -14.37 -30.05 1.65
N GLN A 42 -14.58 -31.22 2.23
CA GLN A 42 -14.17 -32.48 1.61
C GLN A 42 -15.02 -32.80 0.36
N ASP A 43 -16.33 -32.47 0.38
CA ASP A 43 -17.22 -32.60 -0.75
C ASP A 43 -17.61 -31.24 -1.31
N SER A 44 -17.20 -30.99 -2.53
CA SER A 44 -17.68 -29.83 -3.31
C SER A 44 -19.08 -30.13 -3.84
N THR A 45 -20.02 -30.37 -2.93
CA THR A 45 -21.43 -30.62 -3.30
C THR A 45 -21.98 -29.38 -4.01
N ARG A 46 -22.75 -29.69 -5.07
CA ARG A 46 -23.46 -28.71 -5.88
C ARG A 46 -24.23 -27.76 -4.98
N LEU A 47 -23.92 -26.46 -5.06
CA LEU A 47 -24.73 -25.45 -4.40
C LEU A 47 -26.07 -25.34 -5.09
N GLU A 48 -27.14 -25.52 -4.34
CA GLU A 48 -28.47 -25.19 -4.79
C GLU A 48 -28.65 -23.68 -4.81
N GLY A 49 -28.88 -23.12 -6.00
CA GLY A 49 -29.19 -21.70 -6.21
C GLY A 49 -28.00 -20.76 -6.39
N TYR A 50 -28.32 -19.52 -6.75
CA TYR A 50 -27.37 -18.42 -6.83
C TYR A 50 -27.21 -17.81 -5.43
N LEU A 51 -26.00 -17.81 -4.91
CA LEU A 51 -25.67 -17.13 -3.66
C LEU A 51 -25.04 -15.77 -3.98
N PHE A 52 -25.66 -14.72 -3.48
CA PHE A 52 -25.14 -13.36 -3.58
C PHE A 52 -24.35 -13.00 -2.32
N GLY A 53 -23.29 -12.20 -2.47
CA GLY A 53 -22.63 -11.58 -1.34
C GLY A 53 -23.60 -10.67 -0.57
N LYS A 54 -23.44 -10.60 0.76
CA LYS A 54 -24.30 -9.79 1.63
C LYS A 54 -23.72 -8.41 1.97
N ASN A 55 -22.45 -8.21 1.69
CA ASN A 55 -21.74 -6.96 1.99
C ASN A 55 -21.85 -5.98 0.83
N ARG A 56 -21.81 -4.69 1.19
CA ARG A 56 -21.92 -3.60 0.22
C ARG A 56 -20.58 -2.94 -0.09
N PHE A 57 -19.56 -3.17 0.74
CA PHE A 57 -18.24 -2.60 0.54
C PHE A 57 -17.49 -3.40 -0.53
N GLY A 58 -17.26 -2.79 -1.68
CA GLY A 58 -16.46 -3.38 -2.76
C GLY A 58 -16.18 -2.35 -3.83
N GLY A 59 -14.91 -2.17 -4.17
CA GLY A 59 -14.54 -1.18 -5.18
C GLY A 59 -13.03 -1.09 -5.35
N GLY A 60 -12.58 -0.10 -6.11
CA GLY A 60 -11.19 0.14 -6.36
C GLY A 60 -10.88 1.56 -6.78
N VAL A 61 -9.65 1.97 -6.56
CA VAL A 61 -9.07 3.25 -7.00
C VAL A 61 -7.90 2.98 -7.94
N SER A 62 -7.72 3.81 -8.94
CA SER A 62 -6.60 3.69 -9.88
C SER A 62 -6.12 5.07 -10.35
N ASN A 63 -4.79 5.20 -10.52
CA ASN A 63 -4.16 6.34 -11.19
C ASN A 63 -3.81 6.05 -12.67
N GLY A 64 -4.33 4.93 -13.21
CA GLY A 64 -4.04 4.45 -14.57
C GLY A 64 -2.81 3.54 -14.67
N LYS A 65 -1.95 3.49 -13.65
CA LYS A 65 -0.76 2.65 -13.57
C LYS A 65 -0.76 1.75 -12.35
N ASN A 66 -1.11 2.30 -11.22
CA ASN A 66 -1.20 1.64 -9.92
C ASN A 66 -2.65 1.69 -9.42
N GLY A 67 -2.98 0.89 -8.43
CA GLY A 67 -4.32 0.90 -7.88
C GLY A 67 -4.51 0.02 -6.66
N VAL A 68 -5.70 0.10 -6.11
CA VAL A 68 -6.13 -0.72 -4.99
C VAL A 68 -7.52 -1.27 -5.30
N ILE A 69 -7.72 -2.55 -5.02
CA ILE A 69 -9.05 -3.16 -4.99
C ILE A 69 -9.28 -3.69 -3.59
N ALA A 70 -10.46 -3.43 -3.04
CA ALA A 70 -10.82 -3.93 -1.72
C ALA A 70 -12.29 -4.32 -1.65
N TYR A 71 -12.60 -5.33 -0.83
CA TYR A 71 -13.96 -5.72 -0.56
C TYR A 71 -14.11 -6.41 0.79
N GLU A 72 -15.32 -6.35 1.35
CA GLU A 72 -15.71 -7.20 2.45
C GLU A 72 -16.26 -8.53 1.91
N HIS A 73 -15.69 -9.60 2.40
CA HIS A 73 -16.10 -10.96 2.09
C HIS A 73 -17.10 -11.46 3.14
N CYS A 74 -18.27 -11.92 2.70
CA CYS A 74 -19.23 -12.62 3.55
C CYS A 74 -19.94 -13.66 2.69
N TYR A 75 -19.40 -14.87 2.66
CA TYR A 75 -19.89 -15.93 1.80
C TYR A 75 -19.56 -17.29 2.39
N LYS A 76 -20.55 -18.24 2.33
CA LYS A 76 -20.39 -19.62 2.80
C LYS A 76 -19.75 -19.76 4.20
N GLY A 77 -20.22 -18.97 5.14
CA GLY A 77 -19.74 -19.04 6.52
C GLY A 77 -18.35 -18.44 6.77
N VAL A 78 -17.72 -17.85 5.76
CA VAL A 78 -16.47 -17.10 5.92
C VAL A 78 -16.74 -15.61 5.85
N LYS A 79 -16.18 -14.85 6.81
CA LYS A 79 -16.08 -13.40 6.79
C LYS A 79 -14.62 -12.99 6.68
N ALA A 80 -14.32 -11.92 5.95
CA ALA A 80 -13.00 -11.35 5.83
C ALA A 80 -13.07 -9.93 5.25
N ARG A 81 -12.03 -9.12 5.46
CA ARG A 81 -11.74 -7.89 4.72
C ARG A 81 -10.48 -8.11 3.92
N LYS A 82 -10.56 -7.86 2.62
CA LYS A 82 -9.48 -8.19 1.68
C LYS A 82 -9.14 -7.01 0.81
N SER A 83 -7.84 -6.71 0.72
CA SER A 83 -7.31 -5.64 -0.15
C SER A 83 -6.15 -6.14 -0.99
N TYR A 84 -6.10 -5.65 -2.21
CA TYR A 84 -5.10 -5.95 -3.23
C TYR A 84 -4.48 -4.63 -3.69
N PHE A 85 -3.21 -4.45 -3.42
CA PHE A 85 -2.46 -3.23 -3.70
C PHE A 85 -1.52 -3.49 -4.88
N PHE A 86 -1.88 -2.97 -6.03
CA PHE A 86 -1.08 -3.01 -7.25
C PHE A 86 -0.18 -1.78 -7.27
N MET A 87 1.07 -1.96 -6.92
CA MET A 87 2.03 -0.86 -6.80
C MET A 87 3.30 -1.20 -7.58
N ASN A 88 3.57 -0.43 -8.65
CA ASN A 88 4.63 -0.71 -9.62
C ASN A 88 4.46 -2.13 -10.20
N ASP A 89 5.46 -3.00 -10.06
CA ASP A 89 5.44 -4.35 -10.63
C ASP A 89 5.11 -5.44 -9.60
N VAL A 90 4.49 -5.07 -8.47
CA VAL A 90 4.16 -6.01 -7.40
C VAL A 90 2.69 -5.93 -6.99
N LEU A 91 2.18 -7.05 -6.49
CA LEU A 91 0.87 -7.14 -5.88
C LEU A 91 1.04 -7.49 -4.41
N LEU A 92 0.71 -6.57 -3.50
CA LEU A 92 0.63 -6.85 -2.07
C LEU A 92 -0.82 -7.12 -1.68
N CYS A 93 -1.07 -8.25 -1.02
CA CYS A 93 -2.39 -8.68 -0.58
C CYS A 93 -2.47 -8.68 0.94
N LEU A 94 -3.47 -8.00 1.47
CA LEU A 94 -3.78 -7.99 2.90
C LEU A 94 -5.16 -8.59 3.15
N GLY A 95 -5.27 -9.33 4.24
CA GLY A 95 -6.52 -9.82 4.78
C GLY A 95 -6.59 -9.67 6.28
N THR A 96 -7.79 -9.38 6.79
CA THR A 96 -8.07 -9.27 8.22
C THR A 96 -9.51 -9.69 8.53
N ASP A 97 -9.83 -9.82 9.81
CA ASP A 97 -11.15 -10.26 10.29
C ASP A 97 -11.60 -11.59 9.68
N ILE A 98 -10.66 -12.48 9.38
CA ILE A 98 -11.01 -13.79 8.84
C ILE A 98 -11.63 -14.60 9.97
N ALA A 99 -12.91 -14.92 9.79
CA ALA A 99 -13.69 -15.68 10.77
C ALA A 99 -14.59 -16.69 10.08
N SER A 100 -14.75 -17.86 10.72
CA SER A 100 -15.67 -18.91 10.30
C SER A 100 -15.99 -19.82 11.48
N ASP A 101 -17.25 -20.24 11.58
CA ASP A 101 -17.70 -21.27 12.53
C ASP A 101 -17.65 -22.69 11.92
N ALA A 102 -17.19 -22.84 10.69
CA ALA A 102 -17.07 -24.13 10.01
C ALA A 102 -16.14 -25.07 10.78
N PRO A 103 -16.47 -26.37 10.85
CA PRO A 103 -15.62 -27.37 11.50
C PRO A 103 -14.36 -27.71 10.67
N GLU A 104 -14.35 -27.35 9.39
CA GLU A 104 -13.21 -27.55 8.51
C GLU A 104 -12.28 -26.34 8.54
N GLU A 105 -11.06 -26.55 8.06
CA GLU A 105 -10.04 -25.51 7.96
C GLU A 105 -10.44 -24.41 6.98
N VAL A 106 -10.12 -23.18 7.32
CA VAL A 106 -10.18 -22.01 6.43
C VAL A 106 -8.78 -21.71 5.90
N VAL A 107 -8.64 -21.54 4.59
CA VAL A 107 -7.36 -21.17 3.99
C VAL A 107 -7.49 -19.95 3.07
N THR A 108 -6.44 -19.15 2.98
CA THR A 108 -6.25 -18.19 1.90
C THR A 108 -5.25 -18.76 0.91
N THR A 109 -5.70 -19.06 -0.30
CA THR A 109 -4.83 -19.58 -1.35
C THR A 109 -4.08 -18.44 -2.01
N VAL A 110 -2.76 -18.51 -2.01
CA VAL A 110 -1.89 -17.53 -2.66
C VAL A 110 -1.78 -17.84 -4.15
N ASN A 111 -1.45 -19.09 -4.49
CA ASN A 111 -1.46 -19.57 -5.87
C ASN A 111 -1.72 -21.08 -5.94
N GLN A 112 -2.29 -21.51 -7.06
CA GLN A 112 -2.39 -22.90 -7.47
C GLN A 112 -2.33 -22.95 -9.00
N CYS A 113 -1.22 -23.44 -9.57
CA CYS A 113 -0.99 -23.51 -11.01
C CYS A 113 -0.28 -24.81 -11.39
N LEU A 114 -0.08 -25.04 -12.68
CA LEU A 114 0.74 -26.16 -13.14
C LEU A 114 2.16 -26.03 -12.58
N PHE A 115 2.71 -27.13 -12.10
CA PHE A 115 4.09 -27.14 -11.64
C PHE A 115 5.03 -27.33 -12.84
N THR A 116 5.94 -26.40 -13.03
CA THR A 116 6.95 -26.41 -14.10
C THR A 116 8.33 -26.18 -13.51
N GLY A 117 9.33 -26.91 -14.02
CA GLY A 117 10.72 -26.73 -13.62
C GLY A 117 11.00 -27.10 -12.15
N GLU A 118 11.32 -26.11 -11.35
CA GLU A 118 11.68 -26.27 -9.94
C GLU A 118 11.04 -25.20 -9.06
N MET A 119 10.88 -25.52 -7.79
CA MET A 119 10.46 -24.60 -6.75
C MET A 119 11.63 -24.32 -5.82
N VAL A 120 11.92 -23.05 -5.59
CA VAL A 120 12.95 -22.61 -4.64
C VAL A 120 12.27 -22.01 -3.41
N VAL A 121 12.67 -22.49 -2.24
CA VAL A 121 12.11 -22.07 -0.96
C VAL A 121 13.21 -21.49 -0.09
N GLY A 122 13.02 -20.26 0.37
CA GLY A 122 13.91 -19.61 1.34
C GLY A 122 13.36 -19.66 2.75
N LYS A 123 14.27 -19.83 3.72
CA LYS A 123 13.96 -19.77 5.16
C LYS A 123 14.49 -18.48 5.76
N GLU A 124 13.99 -18.10 6.93
CA GLU A 124 14.43 -16.90 7.67
C GLU A 124 15.95 -16.90 7.98
N GLU A 125 16.54 -18.07 8.18
CA GLU A 125 17.97 -18.24 8.43
C GLU A 125 18.86 -18.00 7.18
N GLY A 126 18.26 -17.56 6.06
CA GLY A 126 18.97 -17.32 4.80
C GLY A 126 19.29 -18.59 3.99
N THR A 127 18.92 -19.76 4.48
CA THR A 127 19.08 -21.02 3.73
C THR A 127 18.02 -21.15 2.64
N THR A 128 18.41 -21.76 1.51
CA THR A 128 17.50 -22.04 0.39
C THR A 128 17.51 -23.53 0.05
N SER A 129 16.33 -24.05 -0.32
CA SER A 129 16.17 -25.43 -0.77
C SER A 129 15.48 -25.44 -2.13
N VAL A 130 15.89 -26.35 -3.00
CA VAL A 130 15.32 -26.54 -4.35
C VAL A 130 14.55 -27.84 -4.38
N TYR A 131 13.34 -27.82 -4.88
CA TYR A 131 12.46 -28.99 -4.97
C TYR A 131 11.97 -29.18 -6.40
N ARG A 132 12.01 -30.45 -6.87
CA ARG A 132 11.55 -30.86 -8.20
C ARG A 132 10.48 -31.95 -8.14
N GLU A 133 10.35 -32.58 -6.99
CA GLU A 133 9.44 -33.71 -6.76
C GLU A 133 8.40 -33.36 -5.70
N ASN A 134 7.43 -34.24 -5.53
CA ASN A 134 6.34 -34.05 -4.57
C ASN A 134 6.87 -33.81 -3.14
N VAL A 135 6.66 -32.62 -2.65
CA VAL A 135 7.10 -32.15 -1.33
C VAL A 135 6.02 -31.25 -0.71
N SER A 136 6.05 -31.14 0.61
CA SER A 136 5.31 -30.13 1.35
C SER A 136 6.24 -29.44 2.34
N VAL A 137 6.30 -28.10 2.27
CA VAL A 137 7.13 -27.27 3.14
C VAL A 137 6.24 -26.30 3.90
N LYS A 138 6.49 -26.14 5.20
CA LYS A 138 5.78 -25.21 6.07
C LYS A 138 6.63 -24.00 6.41
N ASN A 139 5.97 -22.86 6.56
CA ASN A 139 6.51 -21.59 7.01
C ASN A 139 7.78 -21.14 6.27
N PRO A 140 7.75 -21.10 4.92
CA PRO A 140 8.83 -20.48 4.15
C PRO A 140 8.84 -18.98 4.39
N ALA A 141 10.01 -18.34 4.42
CA ALA A 141 10.13 -16.89 4.41
C ALA A 141 9.74 -16.33 3.03
N TRP A 142 10.09 -17.06 1.99
CA TRP A 142 9.68 -16.77 0.61
C TRP A 142 9.67 -18.06 -0.24
N VAL A 143 8.92 -18.00 -1.33
CA VAL A 143 8.85 -19.07 -2.33
C VAL A 143 9.07 -18.45 -3.70
N TYR A 144 9.75 -19.18 -4.58
CA TYR A 144 9.91 -18.82 -5.99
C TYR A 144 9.56 -20.01 -6.87
N HIS A 145 8.69 -19.80 -7.85
CA HIS A 145 8.29 -20.78 -8.84
C HIS A 145 7.91 -20.09 -10.16
N ASP A 146 8.42 -20.60 -11.26
CA ASP A 146 8.07 -20.20 -12.63
C ASP A 146 8.04 -18.68 -12.85
N LYS A 147 9.16 -18.01 -12.56
CA LYS A 147 9.33 -16.55 -12.65
C LYS A 147 8.47 -15.71 -11.70
N VAL A 148 7.86 -16.32 -10.72
CA VAL A 148 7.06 -15.63 -9.72
C VAL A 148 7.63 -15.85 -8.34
N GLY A 149 7.95 -14.76 -7.65
CA GLY A 149 8.35 -14.75 -6.25
C GLY A 149 7.16 -14.45 -5.33
N TYR A 150 7.15 -15.08 -4.16
CA TYR A 150 6.14 -14.90 -3.11
C TYR A 150 6.83 -14.60 -1.80
N LEU A 151 6.44 -13.52 -1.12
CA LEU A 151 6.97 -13.08 0.17
C LEU A 151 5.85 -13.07 1.22
N PHE A 152 6.20 -13.34 2.47
CA PHE A 152 5.27 -13.42 3.59
C PHE A 152 5.70 -12.48 4.73
N PRO A 153 5.53 -11.15 4.59
CA PRO A 153 6.08 -10.15 5.52
C PRO A 153 5.54 -10.24 6.94
N SER A 154 4.38 -10.85 7.13
CA SER A 154 3.79 -11.04 8.47
C SER A 154 3.95 -12.49 8.98
N GLY A 155 4.67 -13.35 8.24
CA GLY A 155 4.70 -14.77 8.54
C GLY A 155 3.32 -15.41 8.41
N GLY A 156 3.03 -16.37 9.27
CA GLY A 156 1.76 -17.11 9.33
C GLY A 156 1.97 -18.61 9.05
N ASP A 157 0.91 -19.38 9.13
CA ASP A 157 0.96 -20.82 8.81
C ASP A 157 0.90 -21.03 7.30
N VAL A 158 2.03 -20.75 6.62
CA VAL A 158 2.19 -20.84 5.17
C VAL A 158 2.61 -22.25 4.79
N ILE A 159 1.92 -22.83 3.81
CA ILE A 159 2.23 -24.14 3.27
C ILE A 159 2.44 -24.05 1.76
N VAL A 160 3.52 -24.61 1.27
CA VAL A 160 3.78 -24.81 -0.16
C VAL A 160 3.96 -26.28 -0.46
N SER A 161 3.39 -26.77 -1.56
CA SER A 161 3.52 -28.16 -2.01
C SER A 161 3.35 -28.28 -3.52
N ASN A 162 3.83 -29.41 -4.07
CA ASN A 162 3.67 -29.73 -5.49
C ASN A 162 3.22 -31.18 -5.72
N PRO A 163 2.03 -31.58 -5.22
CA PRO A 163 1.52 -32.93 -5.39
C PRO A 163 1.08 -33.20 -6.84
N LYS A 164 1.12 -34.46 -7.22
CA LYS A 164 0.42 -34.94 -8.41
C LYS A 164 -1.08 -35.04 -8.10
N GLN A 165 -1.88 -34.28 -8.86
CA GLN A 165 -3.33 -34.31 -8.76
C GLN A 165 -3.96 -35.01 -9.97
N THR A 166 -5.08 -35.67 -9.78
CA THR A 166 -5.78 -36.45 -10.82
C THR A 166 -7.27 -36.13 -10.83
N GLY A 167 -7.83 -35.96 -12.00
CA GLY A 167 -9.27 -35.71 -12.18
C GLY A 167 -9.70 -35.88 -13.62
N ALA A 168 -10.95 -35.56 -13.92
CA ALA A 168 -11.55 -35.70 -15.26
C ALA A 168 -12.40 -34.47 -15.60
N TRP A 169 -12.52 -34.14 -16.88
CA TRP A 169 -13.40 -33.05 -17.33
C TRP A 169 -14.86 -33.27 -16.94
N LYS A 170 -15.30 -34.54 -16.88
CA LYS A 170 -16.65 -34.92 -16.45
C LYS A 170 -16.96 -34.48 -15.00
N ASP A 171 -15.94 -34.34 -14.14
CA ASP A 171 -16.10 -33.92 -12.75
C ASP A 171 -16.49 -32.43 -12.62
N ILE A 172 -16.31 -31.66 -13.69
CA ILE A 172 -16.59 -30.22 -13.76
C ILE A 172 -17.66 -29.86 -14.78
N ASN A 173 -17.77 -30.64 -15.84
CA ASN A 173 -18.76 -30.45 -16.90
C ASN A 173 -19.39 -31.80 -17.25
N ILE A 174 -20.72 -31.90 -17.11
CA ILE A 174 -21.47 -33.13 -17.33
C ILE A 174 -21.20 -33.76 -18.72
N SER A 175 -21.00 -32.92 -19.74
CA SER A 175 -20.68 -33.34 -21.11
C SER A 175 -19.18 -33.58 -21.34
N GLY A 176 -18.33 -33.37 -20.32
CA GLY A 176 -16.91 -33.57 -20.41
C GLY A 176 -16.47 -35.02 -20.49
N SER A 177 -15.24 -35.26 -20.97
CA SER A 177 -14.65 -36.60 -21.01
C SER A 177 -14.44 -37.16 -19.59
N GLY A 178 -14.77 -38.43 -19.39
CA GLY A 178 -14.48 -39.19 -18.17
C GLY A 178 -13.04 -39.70 -18.11
N LYS A 179 -12.22 -39.49 -19.14
CA LYS A 179 -10.81 -39.86 -19.15
C LYS A 179 -10.06 -39.13 -18.05
N LYS A 180 -9.41 -39.87 -17.16
CA LYS A 180 -8.59 -39.28 -16.10
C LYS A 180 -7.31 -38.69 -16.70
N ILE A 181 -6.97 -37.50 -16.24
CA ILE A 181 -5.69 -36.82 -16.48
C ILE A 181 -5.01 -36.52 -15.15
N SER A 182 -3.71 -36.46 -15.15
CA SER A 182 -2.91 -36.13 -13.97
C SER A 182 -1.90 -35.06 -14.32
N ALA A 183 -1.64 -34.15 -13.40
CA ALA A 183 -0.59 -33.14 -13.51
C ALA A 183 0.02 -32.90 -12.14
N ASP A 184 1.26 -32.45 -12.13
CA ASP A 184 1.91 -31.94 -10.94
C ASP A 184 1.49 -30.47 -10.75
N ILE A 185 1.05 -30.13 -9.53
CA ILE A 185 0.40 -28.87 -9.25
C ILE A 185 1.18 -28.12 -8.17
N PHE A 186 1.62 -26.90 -8.49
CA PHE A 186 2.12 -25.97 -7.49
C PHE A 186 0.96 -25.46 -6.65
N ASN A 187 1.03 -25.64 -5.33
CA ASN A 187 0.03 -25.15 -4.38
C ASN A 187 0.72 -24.33 -3.30
N LEU A 188 0.22 -23.13 -3.06
CA LEU A 188 0.72 -22.21 -2.03
C LEU A 188 -0.47 -21.57 -1.32
N TRP A 189 -0.56 -21.74 0.00
CA TRP A 189 -1.67 -21.21 0.78
C TRP A 189 -1.26 -20.85 2.22
N ILE A 190 -2.09 -20.04 2.88
CA ILE A 190 -1.99 -19.66 4.28
C ILE A 190 -3.17 -20.29 5.02
N SER A 191 -2.89 -21.08 6.06
CA SER A 191 -3.89 -21.67 6.93
C SER A 191 -4.34 -20.67 7.99
N HIS A 192 -5.66 -20.66 8.26
CA HIS A 192 -6.28 -19.94 9.37
C HIS A 192 -6.83 -20.88 10.43
N GLY A 193 -6.62 -22.20 10.25
CA GLY A 193 -7.11 -23.24 11.14
C GLY A 193 -8.63 -23.49 11.03
N VAL A 194 -9.12 -24.29 11.93
CA VAL A 194 -10.56 -24.58 12.10
C VAL A 194 -11.19 -23.54 13.01
N LYS A 195 -12.47 -23.19 12.77
CA LYS A 195 -13.19 -22.16 13.54
C LYS A 195 -12.39 -20.87 13.67
N ALA A 196 -11.83 -20.41 12.53
CA ALA A 196 -10.99 -19.23 12.46
C ALA A 196 -11.64 -18.02 13.15
N LYS A 197 -10.86 -17.29 13.94
CA LYS A 197 -11.26 -16.05 14.60
C LYS A 197 -10.13 -15.02 14.47
N GLU A 198 -10.48 -13.80 14.01
CA GLU A 198 -9.54 -12.67 13.87
C GLU A 198 -8.31 -13.00 13.02
N GLY A 199 -8.44 -13.95 12.09
CA GLY A 199 -7.36 -14.35 11.20
C GLY A 199 -6.88 -13.18 10.33
N LYS A 200 -5.58 -13.16 10.03
CA LYS A 200 -4.92 -12.14 9.20
C LYS A 200 -3.93 -12.79 8.27
N TYR A 201 -3.66 -12.11 7.16
CA TYR A 201 -2.54 -12.45 6.29
C TYR A 201 -1.95 -11.20 5.64
N ALA A 202 -0.69 -11.33 5.24
CA ALA A 202 -0.04 -10.46 4.30
C ALA A 202 0.87 -11.30 3.42
N TYR A 203 0.73 -11.17 2.11
CA TYR A 203 1.66 -11.75 1.16
C TYR A 203 1.88 -10.83 -0.03
N MET A 204 3.04 -10.93 -0.64
CA MET A 204 3.39 -10.18 -1.83
C MET A 204 3.68 -11.14 -2.98
N VAL A 205 3.20 -10.81 -4.16
CA VAL A 205 3.51 -11.49 -5.42
C VAL A 205 4.41 -10.58 -6.24
N VAL A 206 5.54 -11.11 -6.69
CA VAL A 206 6.55 -10.44 -7.51
C VAL A 206 6.66 -11.22 -8.84
N PRO A 207 5.87 -10.89 -9.86
CA PRO A 207 5.84 -11.62 -11.11
C PRO A 207 6.99 -11.19 -12.04
N ASP A 208 7.25 -12.05 -13.03
CA ASP A 208 8.16 -11.83 -14.16
C ASP A 208 9.58 -11.41 -13.77
N LYS A 209 10.15 -12.12 -12.79
CA LYS A 209 11.53 -11.95 -12.33
C LYS A 209 12.28 -13.27 -12.42
N SER A 210 13.54 -13.22 -12.82
CA SER A 210 14.48 -14.33 -12.59
C SER A 210 14.68 -14.54 -11.08
N LEU A 211 15.17 -15.69 -10.68
CA LEU A 211 15.46 -15.95 -9.26
C LEU A 211 16.48 -14.96 -8.67
N GLU A 212 17.47 -14.54 -9.46
CA GLU A 212 18.48 -13.56 -9.03
C GLU A 212 17.87 -12.16 -8.84
N GLU A 213 17.05 -11.68 -9.78
CA GLU A 213 16.31 -10.42 -9.65
C GLU A 213 15.35 -10.45 -8.46
N PHE A 214 14.66 -11.57 -8.24
CA PHE A 214 13.80 -11.74 -7.07
C PHE A 214 14.59 -11.68 -5.76
N ARG A 215 15.75 -12.33 -5.67
CA ARG A 215 16.64 -12.24 -4.50
C ARG A 215 17.13 -10.80 -4.26
N THR A 216 17.51 -10.10 -5.33
CA THR A 216 17.88 -8.68 -5.25
C THR A 216 16.71 -7.84 -4.75
N PHE A 217 15.50 -8.05 -5.29
CA PHE A 217 14.29 -7.39 -4.83
C PHE A 217 14.03 -7.65 -3.34
N THR A 218 14.17 -8.89 -2.84
CA THR A 218 13.96 -9.20 -1.41
C THR A 218 14.93 -8.47 -0.50
N ALA A 219 16.16 -8.21 -0.95
CA ALA A 219 17.19 -7.53 -0.18
C ALA A 219 17.04 -5.98 -0.19
N THR A 220 16.41 -5.42 -1.23
CA THR A 220 16.37 -3.96 -1.47
C THR A 220 14.97 -3.36 -1.37
N GLN A 221 13.97 -4.15 -1.04
CA GLN A 221 12.57 -3.73 -1.02
C GLN A 221 12.30 -2.59 0.00
N ASN A 222 11.58 -1.58 -0.45
CA ASN A 222 11.18 -0.42 0.36
C ASN A 222 9.66 -0.37 0.57
N TYR A 223 9.00 -1.54 0.73
CA TYR A 223 7.61 -1.56 1.10
C TYR A 223 7.44 -1.61 2.63
N LYS A 224 6.36 -1.05 3.10
CA LYS A 224 5.96 -1.10 4.51
C LYS A 224 4.46 -1.36 4.61
N ILE A 225 4.07 -2.36 5.37
CA ILE A 225 2.68 -2.49 5.83
C ILE A 225 2.53 -1.53 7.01
N ILE A 226 1.79 -0.44 6.80
CA ILE A 226 1.56 0.57 7.84
C ILE A 226 0.55 0.03 8.84
N GLN A 227 -0.54 -0.53 8.34
CA GLN A 227 -1.58 -1.12 9.17
C GLN A 227 -2.32 -2.23 8.41
N ASN A 228 -2.69 -3.31 9.14
CA ASN A 228 -3.58 -4.36 8.68
C ASN A 228 -4.59 -4.66 9.79
N SER A 229 -5.70 -3.95 9.80
CA SER A 229 -6.75 -4.04 10.83
C SER A 229 -8.14 -3.99 10.22
N SER A 230 -9.14 -4.29 11.04
CA SER A 230 -10.57 -4.19 10.68
C SER A 230 -11.03 -2.76 10.34
N VAL A 231 -10.31 -1.74 10.78
CA VAL A 231 -10.67 -0.34 10.56
C VAL A 231 -10.00 0.17 9.29
N VAL A 232 -8.71 -0.13 9.11
CA VAL A 232 -7.92 0.36 7.98
C VAL A 232 -6.87 -0.66 7.56
N GLN A 233 -6.65 -0.77 6.25
CA GLN A 233 -5.50 -1.45 5.67
C GLN A 233 -4.70 -0.43 4.87
N ALA A 234 -3.39 -0.33 5.13
CA ALA A 234 -2.54 0.66 4.50
C ALA A 234 -1.13 0.14 4.27
N VAL A 235 -0.60 0.48 3.11
CA VAL A 235 0.75 0.12 2.68
C VAL A 235 1.47 1.34 2.10
N LYS A 236 2.79 1.35 2.25
CA LYS A 236 3.70 2.33 1.64
C LYS A 236 4.67 1.58 0.72
N LEU A 237 4.92 2.13 -0.45
CA LEU A 237 6.01 1.72 -1.34
C LEU A 237 6.69 2.98 -1.87
N ASN A 238 7.93 3.23 -1.47
CA ASN A 238 8.63 4.48 -1.76
C ASN A 238 7.82 5.72 -1.29
N GLN A 239 7.46 6.61 -2.23
CA GLN A 239 6.67 7.82 -1.99
C GLN A 239 5.16 7.64 -2.30
N GLN A 240 4.71 6.40 -2.37
CA GLN A 240 3.34 6.03 -2.69
C GLN A 240 2.69 5.38 -1.48
N TYR A 241 1.42 5.73 -1.23
CA TYR A 241 0.62 5.16 -0.15
C TYR A 241 -0.70 4.68 -0.74
N ALA A 242 -1.12 3.51 -0.32
CA ALA A 242 -2.39 2.92 -0.72
C ALA A 242 -3.15 2.51 0.53
N ILE A 243 -4.36 3.04 0.71
CA ILE A 243 -5.10 2.99 1.97
C ILE A 243 -6.55 2.60 1.69
N VAL A 244 -7.07 1.67 2.49
CA VAL A 244 -8.47 1.27 2.49
C VAL A 244 -9.05 1.57 3.87
N PHE A 245 -9.94 2.54 3.95
CA PHE A 245 -10.70 2.84 5.15
C PHE A 245 -12.01 2.06 5.14
N TYR A 246 -12.08 0.98 5.89
CA TYR A 246 -13.31 0.24 6.15
C TYR A 246 -14.22 0.96 7.16
N HIS A 247 -13.68 1.89 7.93
CA HIS A 247 -14.40 2.80 8.81
C HIS A 247 -13.77 4.20 8.75
N PRO A 248 -14.54 5.27 8.96
CA PRO A 248 -14.01 6.61 9.13
C PRO A 248 -12.95 6.66 10.23
N GLY A 249 -11.97 7.54 10.11
CA GLY A 249 -10.93 7.69 11.11
C GLY A 249 -9.67 8.35 10.59
N THR A 250 -8.61 8.28 11.40
CA THR A 250 -7.29 8.83 11.09
C THR A 250 -6.23 7.75 11.13
N ILE A 251 -5.28 7.81 10.21
CA ILE A 251 -4.09 6.96 10.18
C ILE A 251 -2.82 7.82 10.14
N ASP A 252 -1.82 7.40 10.90
CA ASP A 252 -0.45 7.90 10.78
C ASP A 252 0.27 7.08 9.69
N LEU A 253 0.68 7.74 8.62
CA LEU A 253 1.39 7.15 7.48
C LEU A 253 2.91 7.14 7.67
N GLY A 254 3.39 7.68 8.81
CA GLY A 254 4.80 7.86 9.13
C GLY A 254 5.39 9.16 8.61
N GLU A 255 6.59 9.50 9.06
CA GLU A 255 7.31 10.70 8.64
C GLU A 255 6.52 12.01 8.87
N GLY A 256 5.65 12.04 9.90
CA GLY A 256 4.79 13.18 10.23
C GLY A 256 3.61 13.37 9.26
N LEU A 257 3.32 12.38 8.43
CA LEU A 257 2.18 12.41 7.51
C LEU A 257 0.98 11.70 8.12
N THR A 258 -0.14 12.39 8.28
CA THR A 258 -1.42 11.81 8.73
C THR A 258 -2.49 12.00 7.66
N LEU A 259 -3.37 11.02 7.54
CA LEU A 259 -4.56 11.08 6.68
C LEU A 259 -5.79 10.73 7.49
N ALA A 260 -6.81 11.60 7.44
CA ALA A 260 -8.11 11.35 8.05
C ALA A 260 -9.21 11.38 7.00
N THR A 261 -10.30 10.66 7.29
CA THR A 261 -11.51 10.63 6.46
C THR A 261 -12.77 10.57 7.33
N ASP A 262 -13.83 11.20 6.87
CA ASP A 262 -15.16 11.16 7.47
C ASP A 262 -16.02 9.99 6.98
N LYS A 263 -15.55 9.24 5.96
CA LYS A 263 -16.31 8.17 5.30
C LYS A 263 -15.45 6.93 5.00
N GLN A 264 -16.12 5.83 4.64
CA GLN A 264 -15.48 4.65 4.08
C GLN A 264 -15.00 4.95 2.66
N VAL A 265 -13.70 4.81 2.40
CA VAL A 265 -13.10 5.14 1.09
C VAL A 265 -11.87 4.30 0.81
N ILE A 266 -11.52 4.21 -0.47
CA ILE A 266 -10.24 3.68 -0.94
C ILE A 266 -9.43 4.84 -1.50
N VAL A 267 -8.21 5.02 -0.99
CA VAL A 267 -7.33 6.15 -1.33
C VAL A 267 -6.01 5.62 -1.88
N TYR A 268 -5.57 6.21 -2.97
CA TYR A 268 -4.19 6.11 -3.45
C TYR A 268 -3.57 7.50 -3.43
N LEU A 269 -2.40 7.62 -2.83
CA LEU A 269 -1.73 8.88 -2.58
C LEU A 269 -0.29 8.78 -3.04
N GLU A 270 0.17 9.73 -3.84
CA GLU A 270 1.53 9.79 -4.35
C GLU A 270 2.14 11.16 -4.06
N GLN A 271 3.32 11.16 -3.45
CA GLN A 271 4.05 12.40 -3.21
C GLN A 271 4.60 12.95 -4.54
N LYS A 272 4.33 14.22 -4.81
CA LYS A 272 4.80 14.96 -5.99
C LYS A 272 5.45 16.26 -5.56
N GLY A 273 6.77 16.29 -5.55
CA GLY A 273 7.51 17.42 -5.04
C GLY A 273 7.13 17.72 -3.58
N THR A 274 6.58 18.89 -3.32
CA THR A 274 6.13 19.33 -1.99
C THR A 274 4.65 19.02 -1.73
N GLY A 275 3.95 18.33 -2.64
CA GLY A 275 2.54 18.05 -2.53
C GLY A 275 2.21 16.57 -2.71
N TYR A 276 0.93 16.29 -2.77
CA TYR A 276 0.39 14.96 -2.98
C TYR A 276 -0.69 14.97 -4.04
N ASP A 277 -0.59 14.06 -4.99
CA ASP A 277 -1.67 13.66 -5.85
C ASP A 277 -2.51 12.61 -5.12
N ILE A 278 -3.82 12.75 -5.14
CA ILE A 278 -4.76 11.92 -4.39
C ILE A 278 -5.84 11.42 -5.34
N TRP A 279 -5.93 10.11 -5.42
CA TRP A 279 -7.03 9.40 -6.07
C TRP A 279 -7.88 8.74 -5.01
N VAL A 280 -9.19 8.87 -5.11
CA VAL A 280 -10.14 8.34 -4.13
C VAL A 280 -11.35 7.73 -4.83
N ALA A 281 -11.86 6.64 -4.28
CA ALA A 281 -13.06 5.99 -4.78
C ALA A 281 -14.03 5.64 -3.64
N ASP A 282 -15.33 5.69 -3.96
CA ASP A 282 -16.40 5.26 -3.07
C ASP A 282 -16.65 3.74 -3.22
N PRO A 283 -16.29 2.93 -2.22
CA PRO A 283 -16.54 1.49 -2.27
C PRO A 283 -18.02 1.10 -2.03
N LEU A 284 -18.87 2.06 -1.69
CA LEU A 284 -20.29 1.85 -1.40
C LEU A 284 -21.21 2.24 -2.57
N TYR A 285 -20.69 2.96 -3.57
CA TYR A 285 -21.44 3.44 -4.75
C TYR A 285 -22.66 4.33 -4.39
N SER A 286 -22.61 4.98 -3.24
CA SER A 286 -23.76 5.75 -2.69
C SER A 286 -23.39 7.09 -2.09
N GLN A 287 -22.11 7.40 -1.98
CA GLN A 287 -21.60 8.65 -1.41
C GLN A 287 -21.44 9.70 -2.51
N ARG A 288 -21.83 10.94 -2.23
CA ARG A 288 -21.66 12.05 -3.19
C ARG A 288 -20.31 12.73 -3.08
N GLU A 289 -19.74 12.73 -1.87
CA GLU A 289 -18.48 13.40 -1.58
C GLU A 289 -17.83 12.80 -0.35
N VAL A 290 -16.55 13.10 -0.14
CA VAL A 290 -15.78 12.76 1.06
C VAL A 290 -14.95 13.96 1.49
N CYS A 291 -14.77 14.12 2.80
CA CYS A 291 -13.77 15.00 3.38
C CYS A 291 -12.53 14.21 3.73
N LEU A 292 -11.41 14.52 3.08
CA LEU A 292 -10.09 14.02 3.46
C LEU A 292 -9.30 15.13 4.15
N ALA A 293 -8.62 14.81 5.25
CA ALA A 293 -7.71 15.73 5.91
C ALA A 293 -6.28 15.18 5.90
N LEU A 294 -5.38 15.83 5.15
CA LEU A 294 -3.96 15.51 5.10
C LEU A 294 -3.19 16.48 6.01
N ASN A 295 -2.57 15.96 7.08
CA ASN A 295 -1.96 16.79 8.14
C ASN A 295 -2.91 17.89 8.65
N GLY A 296 -4.18 17.54 8.86
CA GLY A 296 -5.21 18.48 9.29
C GLY A 296 -5.71 19.45 8.22
N ARG A 297 -5.16 19.40 7.00
CA ARG A 297 -5.67 20.18 5.86
C ARG A 297 -6.80 19.42 5.18
N GLU A 298 -8.00 19.92 5.32
CA GLU A 298 -9.19 19.34 4.72
C GLU A 298 -9.33 19.68 3.24
N VAL A 299 -9.84 18.71 2.48
CA VAL A 299 -10.27 18.85 1.10
C VAL A 299 -11.57 18.08 0.90
N GLN A 300 -12.58 18.75 0.36
CA GLN A 300 -13.81 18.11 -0.07
C GLN A 300 -13.62 17.59 -1.50
N ILE A 301 -13.97 16.34 -1.72
CA ILE A 301 -13.82 15.67 -3.00
C ILE A 301 -15.18 15.10 -3.39
N ALA A 302 -15.75 15.62 -4.47
CA ALA A 302 -16.98 15.07 -5.04
C ALA A 302 -16.67 13.78 -5.82
N PHE A 303 -17.48 12.76 -5.63
CA PHE A 303 -17.41 11.54 -6.41
C PHE A 303 -18.12 11.70 -7.76
N PRO A 304 -17.65 11.00 -8.81
CA PRO A 304 -18.35 10.96 -10.09
C PRO A 304 -19.76 10.37 -9.96
N GLU A 305 -20.70 10.95 -10.66
CA GLU A 305 -22.11 10.56 -10.66
C GLU A 305 -22.56 9.94 -12.00
N GLY A 306 -23.76 9.40 -12.04
CA GLY A 306 -24.37 8.81 -13.24
C GLY A 306 -23.66 7.53 -13.67
N GLU A 307 -23.28 7.46 -14.93
CA GLU A 307 -22.59 6.28 -15.52
C GLU A 307 -21.17 6.09 -14.96
N LEU A 308 -20.60 7.12 -14.36
CA LEU A 308 -19.27 7.10 -13.75
C LEU A 308 -19.30 6.82 -12.24
N THR A 309 -20.46 6.54 -11.67
CA THR A 309 -20.57 6.21 -10.24
C THR A 309 -19.64 5.05 -9.86
N GLY A 310 -18.83 5.22 -8.80
CA GLY A 310 -17.84 4.26 -8.35
C GLY A 310 -16.48 4.35 -9.05
N SER A 311 -16.34 5.23 -10.05
CA SER A 311 -15.03 5.50 -10.64
C SER A 311 -14.18 6.40 -9.72
N THR A 312 -12.88 6.49 -10.05
CA THR A 312 -11.91 7.26 -9.27
C THR A 312 -12.12 8.76 -9.44
N ALA A 313 -12.25 9.47 -8.32
CA ALA A 313 -12.08 10.93 -8.26
C ALA A 313 -10.61 11.28 -8.04
N PHE A 314 -10.19 12.43 -8.56
CA PHE A 314 -8.82 12.92 -8.44
C PHE A 314 -8.79 14.33 -7.86
N THR A 315 -7.83 14.58 -6.99
CA THR A 315 -7.46 15.91 -6.51
C THR A 315 -5.97 15.98 -6.23
N ASN A 316 -5.45 17.16 -5.99
CA ASN A 316 -4.11 17.34 -5.46
C ASN A 316 -4.13 18.26 -4.24
N ILE A 317 -3.23 18.00 -3.32
CA ILE A 317 -2.95 18.86 -2.18
C ILE A 317 -1.49 19.29 -2.26
N ALA A 318 -1.28 20.54 -2.56
CA ALA A 318 0.05 21.11 -2.43
C ALA A 318 0.37 21.34 -0.96
N THR A 319 1.49 20.84 -0.51
CA THR A 319 2.02 21.22 0.81
C THR A 319 2.48 22.67 0.76
N LEU A 320 2.06 23.48 1.70
CA LEU A 320 2.64 24.80 1.88
C LEU A 320 4.11 24.63 2.27
N GLN A 321 5.01 25.28 1.54
CA GLN A 321 6.44 25.26 1.83
C GLN A 321 7.02 26.62 1.46
N PRO A 322 7.87 27.21 2.32
CA PRO A 322 8.63 28.38 1.93
C PRO A 322 9.59 28.04 0.77
N PHE A 323 9.74 28.97 -0.15
CA PHE A 323 10.66 28.84 -1.28
C PHE A 323 11.35 30.20 -1.54
N ASP A 324 12.30 30.24 -2.50
CA ASP A 324 13.08 31.41 -2.85
C ASP A 324 13.73 32.03 -1.60
N LEU A 325 14.47 31.19 -0.86
CA LEU A 325 15.20 31.62 0.32
C LEU A 325 16.36 32.53 -0.07
N GLN A 326 16.44 33.70 0.54
CA GLN A 326 17.45 34.69 0.27
C GLN A 326 18.11 35.16 1.56
N CYS A 327 19.42 35.33 1.52
CA CYS A 327 20.23 35.99 2.53
C CYS A 327 20.83 37.26 1.91
N GLU A 328 20.55 38.45 2.48
CA GLU A 328 20.93 39.76 1.93
C GLU A 328 20.53 39.92 0.44
N TYR A 329 19.30 39.51 0.10
CA TYR A 329 18.71 39.51 -1.25
C TYR A 329 19.39 38.56 -2.27
N LEU A 330 20.32 37.70 -1.84
CA LEU A 330 21.04 36.78 -2.69
C LEU A 330 20.64 35.33 -2.37
N SER A 331 20.57 34.50 -3.37
CA SER A 331 20.35 33.05 -3.21
C SER A 331 21.69 32.35 -2.99
N ASN A 332 21.84 31.68 -1.84
CA ASN A 332 23.08 30.99 -1.44
C ASN A 332 24.37 31.80 -1.65
N PRO A 333 24.53 33.00 -1.04
CA PRO A 333 25.70 33.83 -1.23
C PRO A 333 26.97 33.12 -0.76
N LEU A 334 28.08 33.30 -1.50
CA LEU A 334 29.40 32.78 -1.13
C LEU A 334 30.08 33.57 0.00
N GLY A 335 29.65 34.81 0.23
CA GLY A 335 30.16 35.68 1.29
C GLY A 335 29.17 36.79 1.61
N VAL A 336 29.02 37.07 2.90
CA VAL A 336 28.18 38.13 3.44
C VAL A 336 29.00 38.84 4.50
N ASP A 337 29.24 40.16 4.33
CA ASP A 337 30.06 40.98 5.24
C ASP A 337 29.26 41.51 6.46
N ILE A 338 28.00 41.11 6.58
CA ILE A 338 27.09 41.56 7.64
C ILE A 338 26.99 40.47 8.71
N LEU A 339 27.30 40.79 9.96
CA LEU A 339 27.29 39.86 11.10
C LEU A 339 25.86 39.44 11.51
N GLN A 340 24.88 40.25 11.18
CA GLN A 340 23.44 39.96 11.39
C GLN A 340 22.70 40.04 10.05
N PRO A 341 22.87 39.05 9.15
CA PRO A 341 22.29 39.08 7.83
C PRO A 341 20.76 39.00 7.89
N ARG A 342 20.12 39.58 6.88
CA ARG A 342 18.66 39.54 6.71
C ARG A 342 18.26 38.37 5.85
N LEU A 343 17.32 37.60 6.37
CA LEU A 343 16.76 36.43 5.71
C LEU A 343 15.40 36.78 5.14
N SER A 344 15.10 36.22 3.97
CA SER A 344 13.80 36.41 3.30
C SER A 344 13.36 35.12 2.61
N TRP A 345 12.05 34.93 2.50
CA TRP A 345 11.46 33.80 1.80
C TRP A 345 10.11 34.17 1.19
N LYS A 346 9.66 33.36 0.23
CA LYS A 346 8.32 33.46 -0.33
C LYS A 346 7.45 32.30 0.18
N MET A 347 6.17 32.56 0.37
CA MET A 347 5.20 31.53 0.67
C MET A 347 4.82 30.79 -0.62
N GLY A 348 5.08 29.49 -0.70
CA GLY A 348 4.63 28.64 -1.80
C GLY A 348 3.14 28.35 -1.68
N ALA A 349 2.38 28.61 -2.75
CA ALA A 349 1.01 28.15 -2.89
C ALA A 349 0.85 27.57 -4.30
N THR A 350 0.55 26.30 -4.38
CA THR A 350 0.34 25.60 -5.67
C THR A 350 -1.14 25.45 -6.04
N THR A 351 -2.04 26.11 -5.29
CA THR A 351 -3.48 26.13 -5.61
C THR A 351 -3.96 27.53 -5.88
N SER A 352 -5.04 27.65 -6.65
CA SER A 352 -5.76 28.89 -6.97
C SER A 352 -6.34 29.63 -5.75
N ALA A 353 -6.11 29.17 -4.54
CA ALA A 353 -6.56 29.81 -3.31
C ALA A 353 -5.82 31.13 -3.10
N ARG A 354 -6.53 32.24 -3.29
CA ARG A 354 -6.08 33.61 -3.04
C ARG A 354 -6.23 33.97 -1.56
N GLY A 355 -5.43 34.94 -1.08
CA GLY A 355 -5.60 35.55 0.24
C GLY A 355 -4.97 34.80 1.42
N ARG A 356 -4.09 33.84 1.20
CA ARG A 356 -3.35 33.17 2.28
C ARG A 356 -2.39 34.11 2.97
N LYS A 357 -2.29 33.96 4.30
CA LYS A 357 -1.46 34.82 5.16
C LYS A 357 -0.60 33.96 6.07
N GLN A 358 0.67 34.35 6.21
CA GLN A 358 1.52 33.88 7.29
C GLN A 358 1.07 34.52 8.60
N THR A 359 0.99 33.75 9.67
CA THR A 359 0.69 34.23 11.03
C THR A 359 1.86 34.06 11.98
N ALA A 360 2.76 33.12 11.67
CA ALA A 360 3.98 32.89 12.41
C ALA A 360 5.03 32.25 11.50
N TYR A 361 6.31 32.29 11.94
CA TYR A 361 7.39 31.55 11.31
C TYR A 361 8.31 30.93 12.38
N GLN A 362 9.15 29.99 11.94
CA GLN A 362 10.30 29.47 12.68
C GLN A 362 11.47 29.31 11.72
N ILE A 363 12.63 29.81 12.11
CA ILE A 363 13.89 29.71 11.38
C ILE A 363 14.85 28.84 12.18
N LEU A 364 15.53 27.92 11.49
CA LEU A 364 16.68 27.19 12.01
C LEU A 364 17.92 27.57 11.21
N VAL A 365 19.01 27.88 11.91
CA VAL A 365 20.34 28.09 11.32
C VAL A 365 21.32 27.13 11.98
N ALA A 366 22.08 26.40 11.20
CA ALA A 366 23.00 25.37 11.68
C ALA A 366 24.41 25.52 11.07
N SER A 367 25.41 25.06 11.82
CA SER A 367 26.81 25.00 11.38
C SER A 367 27.08 23.88 10.36
N SER A 368 26.19 22.91 10.26
CA SER A 368 26.27 21.82 9.27
C SER A 368 24.91 21.45 8.72
N ARG A 369 24.91 20.84 7.52
CA ARG A 369 23.69 20.35 6.88
C ARG A 369 23.07 19.21 7.68
N ASP A 370 23.87 18.31 8.23
CA ASP A 370 23.40 17.16 9.01
C ASP A 370 22.61 17.58 10.26
N LEU A 371 23.07 18.65 10.93
CA LEU A 371 22.32 19.24 12.05
C LEU A 371 20.98 19.83 11.59
N LEU A 372 21.01 20.55 10.48
CA LEU A 372 19.81 21.16 9.94
C LEU A 372 18.78 20.10 9.48
N ASP A 373 19.25 19.00 8.86
CA ASP A 373 18.41 17.88 8.42
C ASP A 373 17.79 17.12 9.61
N ALA A 374 18.49 17.13 10.76
CA ALA A 374 17.99 16.63 12.04
C ALA A 374 17.09 17.64 12.80
N ASP A 375 16.62 18.71 12.15
CA ASP A 375 15.83 19.80 12.73
C ASP A 375 16.52 20.49 13.93
N ARG A 376 17.84 20.62 13.90
CA ARG A 376 18.65 21.27 14.94
C ARG A 376 19.31 22.52 14.41
N GLY A 377 18.96 23.67 14.99
CA GLY A 377 19.60 24.98 14.74
C GLY A 377 20.56 25.31 15.86
N ASP A 378 21.81 24.79 15.79
CA ASP A 378 22.84 25.05 16.81
C ASP A 378 23.35 26.50 16.80
N LEU A 379 23.17 27.21 15.70
CA LEU A 379 23.49 28.64 15.59
C LEU A 379 22.28 29.53 15.88
N TRP A 380 21.09 29.10 15.49
CA TRP A 380 19.86 29.80 15.79
C TRP A 380 18.64 28.88 15.62
N ASP A 381 17.81 28.81 16.64
CA ASP A 381 16.42 28.39 16.56
C ASP A 381 15.58 29.59 17.04
N SER A 382 14.83 30.20 16.12
CA SER A 382 13.99 31.36 16.47
C SER A 382 12.82 30.98 17.38
N GLY A 383 12.53 29.66 17.52
CA GLY A 383 11.25 29.22 18.04
C GLY A 383 10.09 29.75 17.17
N ARG A 384 8.86 29.66 17.69
CA ARG A 384 7.70 30.26 17.04
C ARG A 384 7.72 31.79 17.21
N VAL A 385 7.85 32.50 16.11
CA VAL A 385 7.72 33.98 16.07
C VAL A 385 6.37 34.33 15.44
N ASN A 386 5.48 34.96 16.18
CA ASN A 386 4.18 35.40 15.68
C ASN A 386 4.36 36.68 14.84
N SER A 387 4.42 36.54 13.53
CA SER A 387 4.61 37.63 12.57
C SER A 387 4.14 37.22 11.18
N ALA A 388 3.56 38.18 10.45
CA ALA A 388 3.20 38.03 9.04
C ALA A 388 4.38 38.37 8.10
N GLU A 389 5.48 38.87 8.63
CA GLU A 389 6.66 39.28 7.85
C GLU A 389 7.46 38.03 7.37
N SER A 390 7.90 38.07 6.14
CA SER A 390 8.74 37.05 5.50
C SER A 390 9.91 37.64 4.73
N VAL A 391 10.18 38.94 4.92
CA VAL A 391 11.21 39.70 4.23
C VAL A 391 12.03 40.50 5.26
N ASN A 392 13.35 40.49 5.07
CA ASN A 392 14.29 41.25 5.92
C ASN A 392 14.28 40.85 7.40
N ILE A 393 14.08 39.58 7.69
CA ILE A 393 14.16 39.06 9.05
C ILE A 393 15.62 39.00 9.48
N VAL A 394 15.99 39.83 10.45
CA VAL A 394 17.35 39.92 10.94
C VAL A 394 17.74 38.65 11.70
N TYR A 395 18.90 38.10 11.39
CA TYR A 395 19.45 36.95 12.12
C TYR A 395 19.64 37.31 13.60
N GLY A 396 19.05 36.48 14.46
CA GLY A 396 19.02 36.70 15.92
C GLY A 396 19.73 35.62 16.73
N GLY A 397 20.56 34.80 16.10
CA GLY A 397 21.28 33.68 16.75
C GLY A 397 22.61 34.10 17.39
N VAL A 398 23.47 33.12 17.64
CA VAL A 398 24.82 33.38 18.18
C VAL A 398 25.66 34.19 17.19
N PRO A 399 26.57 35.06 17.64
CA PRO A 399 27.43 35.83 16.75
C PRO A 399 28.18 34.96 15.75
N LEU A 400 28.10 35.28 14.47
CA LEU A 400 28.81 34.59 13.41
C LEU A 400 30.25 34.99 13.32
N SER A 401 31.14 34.07 12.96
CA SER A 401 32.56 34.31 12.77
C SER A 401 32.90 34.53 11.29
N ALA A 402 33.95 35.25 10.98
CA ALA A 402 34.43 35.42 9.62
C ALA A 402 34.75 34.07 8.96
N GLY A 403 34.24 33.84 7.74
CA GLY A 403 34.43 32.60 7.01
C GLY A 403 33.57 31.40 7.51
N GLN A 404 32.70 31.64 8.47
CA GLN A 404 31.79 30.58 8.99
C GLN A 404 30.74 30.23 7.95
N ARG A 405 30.70 28.96 7.60
CA ARG A 405 29.62 28.42 6.73
C ARG A 405 28.38 28.12 7.57
N CYS A 406 27.23 28.59 7.11
CA CYS A 406 25.94 28.42 7.78
C CYS A 406 24.94 27.83 6.80
N PHE A 407 24.03 26.98 7.32
CA PHE A 407 22.91 26.45 6.59
C PHE A 407 21.63 26.84 7.32
N TRP A 408 20.59 27.16 6.57
CA TRP A 408 19.36 27.57 7.21
C TRP A 408 18.12 27.06 6.46
N LYS A 409 17.02 26.95 7.20
CA LYS A 409 15.69 26.62 6.69
C LYS A 409 14.63 27.34 7.51
N VAL A 410 13.45 27.48 6.93
CA VAL A 410 12.32 28.16 7.54
C VAL A 410 11.04 27.39 7.31
N ARG A 411 10.09 27.49 8.24
CA ARG A 411 8.69 27.11 8.06
C ARG A 411 7.79 28.24 8.53
N PHE A 412 6.57 28.30 8.01
CA PHE A 412 5.59 29.28 8.42
C PHE A 412 4.29 28.62 8.87
N SER A 413 3.52 29.34 9.70
CA SER A 413 2.16 28.98 10.09
C SER A 413 1.18 29.82 9.28
N ASP A 414 0.12 29.18 8.77
CA ASP A 414 -0.95 29.84 8.01
C ASP A 414 -2.00 30.52 8.93
N GLU A 415 -3.04 31.09 8.33
CA GLU A 415 -4.16 31.74 9.01
C GLU A 415 -5.01 30.81 9.90
N HIS A 416 -4.82 29.49 9.76
CA HIS A 416 -5.48 28.44 10.56
C HIS A 416 -4.53 27.83 11.62
N ASN A 417 -3.39 28.49 11.89
CA ASN A 417 -2.36 28.01 12.80
C ASN A 417 -1.71 26.66 12.41
N ARG A 418 -1.74 26.28 11.14
CA ARG A 418 -1.11 25.07 10.62
C ARG A 418 0.30 25.38 10.11
N TRP A 419 1.27 24.59 10.54
CA TRP A 419 2.65 24.72 10.07
C TRP A 419 2.81 24.19 8.64
N SER A 420 3.58 24.91 7.84
CA SER A 420 4.09 24.41 6.56
C SER A 420 5.12 23.30 6.78
N ALA A 421 5.48 22.58 5.73
CA ALA A 421 6.74 21.86 5.71
C ALA A 421 7.91 22.85 5.84
N TRP A 422 9.07 22.35 6.32
CA TRP A 422 10.32 23.12 6.24
C TRP A 422 10.67 23.40 4.77
N SER A 423 11.25 24.55 4.53
CA SER A 423 11.87 24.84 3.23
C SER A 423 13.01 23.89 2.91
N ASN A 424 13.41 23.82 1.64
CA ASN A 424 14.73 23.30 1.32
C ASN A 424 15.79 24.11 2.06
N SER A 425 16.92 23.48 2.37
CA SER A 425 18.05 24.18 3.00
C SER A 425 18.70 25.17 2.04
N ALA A 426 19.06 26.37 2.57
CA ALA A 426 19.88 27.37 1.92
C ALA A 426 21.16 27.58 2.73
N ASN A 427 22.20 28.21 2.15
CA ASN A 427 23.44 28.61 2.79
C ASN A 427 23.71 30.10 2.62
#